data_0bf3deadf26337063d5a2db5319801ca
#
_entry.id   0bf3deadf26337063d5a2db5319801ca
#
_cell.length_a   1.000
_cell.length_b   1.000
_cell.length_c   1.000
_cell.angle_alpha   90.00
_cell.angle_beta   90.00
_cell.angle_gamma   90.00
#
_symmetry.space_group_name_H-M   'P 1'
#
loop_
_entity.id
_entity.type
_entity.pdbx_description
1 polymer ?
#
loop_
_entity_poly.entity_id
_entity_poly.type
_entity_poly.pdbx_seq_one_letter_code
_entity_poly.pdbx_strand_id
1 'polypeptide(L)'
;DSSTSRGLGDVYKRQMPEEKLSLAAQGLAEILELDEAKLLEKFSDRTSNDCLLRYRVERDTADRVRDFCEANGITGIRINQDSKRWYPEGEFLASVLGFTNVDNAGVNGLELKYNDVLTGQNGVVLTAVNAWGYTLEQSYETEKVPLEGSGLRLTVDANIQHYLENALDYAVKEHHVAARAVGIVMDVNTGAVLAMSTTPAYDPNQPRVIYDAAARK
;
A
#
# COMPACT_ATOMS: atom_id res chain seq x y z
N ASP A 1 -11.53 -2.94 -6.89
CA ASP A 1 -10.59 -2.45 -7.90
C ASP A 1 -9.22 -2.28 -7.26
N SER A 2 -8.28 -3.16 -7.58
CA SER A 2 -6.90 -3.02 -7.17
C SER A 2 -6.25 -1.98 -8.09
N SER A 3 -6.02 -0.76 -7.58
CA SER A 3 -5.14 0.17 -8.27
C SER A 3 -3.73 -0.43 -8.26
N THR A 4 -3.20 -0.76 -9.44
CA THR A 4 -1.83 -1.19 -9.60
C THR A 4 -0.91 -0.01 -9.27
N SER A 5 -0.40 0.05 -8.05
CA SER A 5 0.72 0.91 -7.72
C SER A 5 2.01 0.20 -8.12
N ARG A 6 2.98 0.93 -8.64
CA ARG A 6 4.31 0.39 -8.90
C ARG A 6 5.20 0.71 -7.71
N GLY A 7 5.78 -0.30 -7.07
CA GLY A 7 6.84 -0.11 -6.11
C GLY A 7 8.08 0.41 -6.83
N LEU A 8 8.66 1.52 -6.39
CA LEU A 8 10.00 1.90 -6.79
C LEU A 8 10.95 1.01 -5.99
N GLY A 9 11.28 -0.10 -6.60
CA GLY A 9 12.19 -1.08 -6.07
C GLY A 9 13.65 -0.64 -6.13
N ASP A 10 14.49 -1.55 -5.88
CA ASP A 10 15.90 -1.49 -5.58
C ASP A 10 16.72 -0.71 -6.60
N VAL A 11 17.58 0.17 -6.09
CA VAL A 11 18.64 0.79 -6.89
C VAL A 11 19.87 -0.11 -6.82
N TYR A 12 20.29 -0.65 -7.97
CA TYR A 12 21.57 -1.34 -8.07
C TYR A 12 22.69 -0.30 -8.14
N LYS A 13 23.17 0.12 -7.00
CA LYS A 13 24.17 1.20 -6.83
C LYS A 13 25.44 0.99 -7.64
N ARG A 14 25.85 -0.25 -7.86
CA ARG A 14 27.05 -0.57 -8.67
C ARG A 14 26.85 -0.31 -10.16
N GLN A 15 25.61 -0.23 -10.65
CA GLN A 15 25.29 0.04 -12.05
C GLN A 15 25.15 1.54 -12.35
N MET A 16 25.08 2.38 -11.31
CA MET A 16 24.98 3.82 -11.49
C MET A 16 26.38 4.46 -11.57
N PRO A 17 26.69 5.22 -12.64
CA PRO A 17 27.94 5.94 -12.76
C PRO A 17 28.13 6.96 -11.63
N GLU A 18 29.35 7.06 -11.07
CA GLU A 18 29.64 7.97 -9.94
C GLU A 18 29.32 9.44 -10.25
N GLU A 19 29.63 9.87 -11.46
CA GLU A 19 29.37 11.22 -11.98
C GLU A 19 27.85 11.57 -12.03
N LYS A 20 26.99 10.58 -12.01
CA LYS A 20 25.52 10.75 -12.06
C LYS A 20 24.83 10.64 -10.69
N LEU A 21 25.56 10.27 -9.63
CA LEU A 21 24.97 10.08 -8.30
C LEU A 21 24.29 11.34 -7.77
N SER A 22 24.96 12.49 -7.90
CA SER A 22 24.41 13.78 -7.43
C SER A 22 23.17 14.18 -8.24
N LEU A 23 23.23 14.06 -9.58
CA LEU A 23 22.10 14.35 -10.46
C LEU A 23 20.92 13.43 -10.18
N ALA A 24 21.19 12.13 -9.97
CA ALA A 24 20.16 11.16 -9.63
C ALA A 24 19.52 11.46 -8.26
N ALA A 25 20.32 11.79 -7.24
CA ALA A 25 19.83 12.13 -5.92
C ALA A 25 18.93 13.38 -5.98
N GLN A 26 19.36 14.43 -6.65
CA GLN A 26 18.59 15.66 -6.81
C GLN A 26 17.25 15.43 -7.51
N GLY A 27 17.27 14.85 -8.72
CA GLY A 27 16.04 14.67 -9.49
C GLY A 27 15.07 13.67 -8.87
N LEU A 28 15.57 12.59 -8.25
CA LEU A 28 14.70 11.64 -7.56
C LEU A 28 14.14 12.20 -6.25
N ALA A 29 14.91 13.04 -5.53
CA ALA A 29 14.42 13.74 -4.35
C ALA A 29 13.23 14.64 -4.69
N GLU A 30 13.31 15.39 -5.79
CA GLU A 30 12.23 16.24 -6.27
C GLU A 30 10.99 15.43 -6.70
N ILE A 31 11.19 14.40 -7.54
CA ILE A 31 10.07 13.61 -8.07
C ILE A 31 9.37 12.79 -6.98
N LEU A 32 10.12 12.24 -6.03
CA LEU A 32 9.64 11.35 -4.98
C LEU A 32 9.34 12.06 -3.66
N GLU A 33 9.57 13.38 -3.58
CA GLU A 33 9.43 14.17 -2.35
C GLU A 33 10.27 13.59 -1.19
N LEU A 34 11.54 13.28 -1.46
CA LEU A 34 12.48 12.73 -0.51
C LEU A 34 13.59 13.73 -0.19
N ASP A 35 14.31 13.47 0.90
CA ASP A 35 15.46 14.28 1.30
C ASP A 35 16.67 13.96 0.42
N GLU A 36 17.15 14.95 -0.34
CA GLU A 36 18.28 14.82 -1.26
C GLU A 36 19.56 14.36 -0.56
N ALA A 37 19.86 14.92 0.62
CA ALA A 37 21.08 14.59 1.36
C ALA A 37 21.09 13.13 1.80
N LYS A 38 19.94 12.62 2.26
CA LYS A 38 19.78 11.21 2.64
C LYS A 38 19.86 10.27 1.43
N LEU A 39 19.34 10.70 0.28
CA LEU A 39 19.46 9.91 -0.95
C LEU A 39 20.90 9.84 -1.43
N LEU A 40 21.61 10.96 -1.41
CA LEU A 40 23.01 11.01 -1.79
C LEU A 40 23.88 10.14 -0.86
N GLU A 41 23.64 10.18 0.45
CA GLU A 41 24.30 9.31 1.42
C GLU A 41 24.03 7.83 1.10
N LYS A 42 22.76 7.45 0.87
CA LYS A 42 22.38 6.09 0.48
C LYS A 42 23.05 5.63 -0.81
N PHE A 43 23.17 6.49 -1.81
CA PHE A 43 23.79 6.17 -3.10
C PHE A 43 25.31 6.05 -3.00
N SER A 44 25.93 6.83 -2.12
CA SER A 44 27.36 6.82 -1.86
C SER A 44 27.81 5.62 -1.02
N ASP A 45 26.90 5.05 -0.21
CA ASP A 45 27.21 3.86 0.57
C ASP A 45 27.21 2.62 -0.34
N ARG A 46 28.41 2.09 -0.60
CA ARG A 46 28.63 0.91 -1.46
C ARG A 46 28.75 -0.40 -0.70
N THR A 47 28.47 -0.42 0.59
CA THR A 47 28.46 -1.64 1.40
C THR A 47 27.26 -2.53 1.06
N SER A 48 26.11 -1.92 0.69
CA SER A 48 24.94 -2.59 0.16
C SER A 48 24.87 -2.49 -1.36
N ASN A 49 24.48 -3.55 -2.04
CA ASN A 49 24.35 -3.57 -3.50
C ASN A 49 23.10 -2.83 -3.99
N ASP A 50 22.06 -2.77 -3.17
CA ASP A 50 20.76 -2.20 -3.46
C ASP A 50 20.26 -1.32 -2.31
N CYS A 51 19.35 -0.42 -2.61
CA CYS A 51 18.59 0.32 -1.61
C CYS A 51 17.18 0.62 -2.12
N LEU A 52 16.23 0.42 -1.25
CA LEU A 52 14.86 0.80 -1.49
C LEU A 52 14.72 2.32 -1.41
N LEU A 53 14.07 2.91 -2.43
CA LEU A 53 13.77 4.35 -2.46
C LEU A 53 12.42 4.65 -1.82
N ARG A 54 11.35 4.11 -2.38
CA ARG A 54 9.98 4.35 -1.91
C ARG A 54 9.06 3.18 -2.29
N TYR A 55 8.19 2.78 -1.35
CA TYR A 55 7.10 1.86 -1.62
C TYR A 55 5.88 2.57 -2.20
N ARG A 56 5.05 1.84 -2.94
CA ARG A 56 3.69 2.24 -3.35
C ARG A 56 3.64 3.59 -4.06
N VAL A 57 4.54 3.79 -5.01
CA VAL A 57 4.57 4.99 -5.84
C VAL A 57 3.45 4.90 -6.87
N GLU A 58 2.69 5.97 -7.03
CA GLU A 58 1.63 6.05 -8.04
C GLU A 58 2.23 5.96 -9.46
N ARG A 59 1.42 5.45 -10.40
CA ARG A 59 1.88 5.18 -11.78
C ARG A 59 2.51 6.40 -12.44
N ASP A 60 1.84 7.55 -12.33
CA ASP A 60 2.31 8.80 -12.97
C ASP A 60 3.67 9.24 -12.42
N THR A 61 3.88 9.09 -11.12
CA THR A 61 5.18 9.38 -10.48
C THR A 61 6.25 8.37 -10.92
N ALA A 62 5.91 7.10 -11.03
CA ALA A 62 6.82 6.07 -11.52
C ALA A 62 7.22 6.30 -12.98
N ASP A 63 6.28 6.73 -13.82
CA ASP A 63 6.54 7.08 -15.23
C ASP A 63 7.45 8.33 -15.30
N ARG A 64 7.23 9.37 -14.48
CA ARG A 64 8.14 10.53 -14.35
C ARG A 64 9.57 10.12 -13.95
N VAL A 65 9.71 9.17 -13.03
CA VAL A 65 11.03 8.64 -12.64
C VAL A 65 11.68 7.93 -13.81
N ARG A 66 10.93 7.14 -14.59
CA ARG A 66 11.46 6.47 -15.77
C ARG A 66 11.95 7.47 -16.82
N ASP A 67 11.12 8.45 -17.17
CA ASP A 67 11.44 9.48 -18.14
C ASP A 67 12.68 10.28 -17.72
N PHE A 68 12.78 10.64 -16.44
CA PHE A 68 13.94 11.31 -15.88
C PHE A 68 15.21 10.46 -16.02
N CYS A 69 15.14 9.18 -15.69
CA CYS A 69 16.28 8.26 -15.80
C CYS A 69 16.72 8.08 -17.25
N GLU A 70 15.80 7.92 -18.17
CA GLU A 70 16.07 7.79 -19.61
C GLU A 70 16.70 9.07 -20.17
N ALA A 71 16.12 10.23 -19.88
CA ALA A 71 16.63 11.52 -20.35
C ALA A 71 18.07 11.82 -19.89
N ASN A 72 18.43 11.38 -18.71
CA ASN A 72 19.74 11.63 -18.11
C ASN A 72 20.70 10.42 -18.22
N GLY A 73 20.26 9.32 -18.85
CA GLY A 73 21.06 8.09 -18.98
C GLY A 73 21.46 7.52 -17.61
N ILE A 74 20.57 7.60 -16.62
CA ILE A 74 20.75 7.03 -15.27
C ILE A 74 20.33 5.57 -15.32
N THR A 75 21.25 4.69 -14.99
CA THR A 75 21.04 3.23 -14.96
C THR A 75 21.00 2.72 -13.51
N GLY A 76 20.49 1.50 -13.33
CA GLY A 76 20.48 0.86 -12.01
C GLY A 76 19.23 1.13 -11.16
N ILE A 77 18.28 1.93 -11.65
CA ILE A 77 16.98 2.12 -10.97
C ILE A 77 15.97 1.13 -11.53
N ARG A 78 15.37 0.33 -10.67
CA ARG A 78 14.31 -0.61 -11.05
C ARG A 78 12.98 -0.13 -10.52
N ILE A 79 11.97 -0.24 -11.35
CA ILE A 79 10.58 0.03 -11.02
C ILE A 79 9.85 -1.31 -11.11
N ASN A 80 9.53 -1.88 -9.95
CA ASN A 80 8.78 -3.12 -9.86
C ASN A 80 7.29 -2.83 -9.78
N GLN A 81 6.48 -3.68 -10.38
CA GLN A 81 5.03 -3.59 -10.21
C GLN A 81 4.66 -4.06 -8.79
N ASP A 82 3.85 -3.25 -8.12
CA ASP A 82 3.34 -3.53 -6.78
C ASP A 82 1.83 -3.34 -6.77
N SER A 83 1.15 -3.91 -5.79
CA SER A 83 -0.28 -3.75 -5.57
C SER A 83 -0.54 -2.98 -4.27
N LYS A 84 -1.58 -2.16 -4.28
CA LYS A 84 -2.01 -1.38 -3.12
C LYS A 84 -3.49 -1.62 -2.89
N ARG A 85 -3.86 -1.92 -1.65
CA ARG A 85 -5.26 -1.95 -1.25
C ARG A 85 -5.80 -0.52 -1.23
N TRP A 86 -6.92 -0.30 -1.88
CA TRP A 86 -7.59 0.99 -1.94
C TRP A 86 -9.01 0.87 -1.40
N TYR A 87 -9.39 1.80 -0.53
CA TYR A 87 -10.72 1.88 0.10
C TYR A 87 -11.42 3.14 -0.44
N PRO A 88 -12.23 3.01 -1.51
CA PRO A 88 -12.78 4.18 -2.23
C PRO A 88 -13.72 5.02 -1.38
N GLU A 89 -14.43 4.40 -0.43
CA GLU A 89 -15.39 5.08 0.44
C GLU A 89 -14.75 5.64 1.73
N GLY A 90 -13.41 5.64 1.83
CA GLY A 90 -12.70 6.22 2.98
C GLY A 90 -13.10 5.60 4.31
N GLU A 91 -13.69 6.39 5.21
CA GLU A 91 -14.05 5.97 6.56
C GLU A 91 -15.23 4.97 6.62
N PHE A 92 -15.95 4.81 5.51
CA PHE A 92 -17.12 3.91 5.43
C PHE A 92 -16.74 2.48 5.81
N LEU A 93 -17.45 1.92 6.79
CA LEU A 93 -17.26 0.55 7.29
C LEU A 93 -15.80 0.25 7.75
N ALA A 94 -15.00 1.25 7.98
CA ALA A 94 -13.55 1.14 8.22
C ALA A 94 -13.20 0.23 9.39
N SER A 95 -13.94 0.33 10.49
CA SER A 95 -13.73 -0.49 11.69
C SER A 95 -13.98 -1.98 11.48
N VAL A 96 -14.81 -2.33 10.49
CA VAL A 96 -15.14 -3.72 10.11
C VAL A 96 -14.19 -4.23 9.05
N LEU A 97 -13.98 -3.45 7.98
CA LEU A 97 -13.07 -3.82 6.90
C LEU A 97 -11.63 -3.99 7.41
N GLY A 98 -11.17 -3.03 8.21
CA GLY A 98 -9.78 -2.97 8.62
C GLY A 98 -8.88 -2.37 7.52
N PHE A 99 -7.59 -2.66 7.59
CA PHE A 99 -6.61 -2.19 6.61
C PHE A 99 -5.45 -3.19 6.47
N THR A 100 -4.65 -3.01 5.42
CA THR A 100 -3.46 -3.81 5.16
C THR A 100 -2.18 -3.02 5.45
N ASN A 101 -1.09 -3.72 5.76
CA ASN A 101 0.25 -3.15 5.86
C ASN A 101 0.87 -2.91 4.47
N VAL A 102 2.15 -2.51 4.45
CA VAL A 102 2.90 -2.26 3.20
C VAL A 102 3.08 -3.51 2.35
N ASP A 103 3.04 -4.70 2.95
CA ASP A 103 3.17 -5.99 2.27
C ASP A 103 1.81 -6.55 1.83
N ASN A 104 0.75 -5.75 1.89
CA ASN A 104 -0.65 -6.12 1.63
C ASN A 104 -1.21 -7.20 2.57
N ALA A 105 -0.54 -7.48 3.69
CA ALA A 105 -1.06 -8.36 4.72
C ALA A 105 -2.09 -7.61 5.59
N GLY A 106 -3.21 -8.26 5.88
CA GLY A 106 -4.25 -7.69 6.74
C GLY A 106 -3.77 -7.46 8.16
N VAL A 107 -4.05 -6.28 8.72
CA VAL A 107 -3.62 -5.88 10.07
C VAL A 107 -4.75 -6.01 11.08
N ASN A 108 -5.97 -5.67 10.71
CA ASN A 108 -7.16 -5.81 11.54
C ASN A 108 -8.42 -6.05 10.70
N GLY A 109 -9.57 -6.20 11.36
CA GLY A 109 -10.87 -6.35 10.72
C GLY A 109 -10.99 -7.59 9.83
N LEU A 110 -11.77 -7.47 8.78
CA LEU A 110 -11.97 -8.52 7.79
C LEU A 110 -10.71 -8.78 6.96
N GLU A 111 -9.90 -7.76 6.70
CA GLU A 111 -8.61 -7.91 6.01
C GLU A 111 -7.69 -8.89 6.75
N LEU A 112 -7.61 -8.80 8.09
CA LEU A 112 -6.84 -9.75 8.89
C LEU A 112 -7.53 -11.12 8.95
N LYS A 113 -8.85 -11.14 9.21
CA LYS A 113 -9.59 -12.38 9.39
C LYS A 113 -9.56 -13.29 8.17
N TYR A 114 -9.61 -12.70 6.98
CA TYR A 114 -9.64 -13.41 5.70
C TYR A 114 -8.38 -13.19 4.86
N ASN A 115 -7.28 -12.83 5.51
CA ASN A 115 -6.00 -12.56 4.83
C ASN A 115 -5.60 -13.70 3.87
N ASP A 116 -5.66 -14.95 4.31
CA ASP A 116 -5.27 -16.10 3.50
C ASP A 116 -6.15 -16.30 2.25
N VAL A 117 -7.40 -15.84 2.30
CA VAL A 117 -8.34 -15.92 1.18
C VAL A 117 -8.14 -14.76 0.22
N LEU A 118 -7.83 -13.57 0.75
CA LEU A 118 -7.72 -12.32 0.01
C LEU A 118 -6.36 -12.16 -0.68
N THR A 119 -5.28 -12.69 -0.10
CA THR A 119 -3.90 -12.42 -0.56
C THR A 119 -3.55 -13.16 -1.86
N GLY A 120 -4.14 -14.34 -2.13
CA GLY A 120 -3.74 -15.16 -3.27
C GLY A 120 -2.35 -15.79 -3.11
N GLN A 121 -1.71 -16.12 -4.22
CA GLN A 121 -0.36 -16.70 -4.24
C GLN A 121 0.53 -15.93 -5.21
N ASN A 122 1.68 -15.50 -4.71
CA ASN A 122 2.67 -14.81 -5.52
C ASN A 122 3.24 -15.74 -6.60
N GLY A 123 3.43 -15.22 -7.79
CA GLY A 123 4.21 -15.87 -8.83
C GLY A 123 5.70 -15.91 -8.46
N VAL A 124 6.41 -16.86 -9.05
CA VAL A 124 7.86 -16.98 -8.89
C VAL A 124 8.49 -17.13 -10.27
N VAL A 125 9.44 -16.26 -10.58
CA VAL A 125 10.27 -16.39 -11.78
C VAL A 125 11.69 -16.73 -11.33
N LEU A 126 12.17 -17.89 -11.71
CA LEU A 126 13.54 -18.31 -11.45
C LEU A 126 14.38 -18.11 -12.70
N THR A 127 15.28 -17.14 -12.66
CA THR A 127 16.18 -16.82 -13.76
C THR A 127 17.61 -17.10 -13.33
N ALA A 128 18.37 -17.85 -14.12
CA ALA A 128 19.79 -18.05 -13.86
C ALA A 128 20.56 -16.80 -14.24
N VAL A 129 21.44 -16.34 -13.34
CA VAL A 129 22.33 -15.20 -13.57
C VAL A 129 23.80 -15.63 -13.43
N ASN A 130 24.69 -14.98 -14.16
CA ASN A 130 26.13 -15.21 -13.99
C ASN A 130 26.65 -14.50 -12.71
N ALA A 131 27.93 -14.69 -12.41
CA ALA A 131 28.59 -14.11 -11.22
C ALA A 131 28.56 -12.56 -11.19
N TRP A 132 28.27 -11.90 -12.31
CA TRP A 132 28.16 -10.44 -12.43
C TRP A 132 26.70 -9.96 -12.41
N GLY A 133 25.71 -10.87 -12.27
CA GLY A 133 24.29 -10.51 -12.21
C GLY A 133 23.59 -10.35 -13.56
N TYR A 134 24.22 -10.74 -14.68
CA TYR A 134 23.59 -10.75 -16.00
C TYR A 134 22.81 -12.04 -16.21
N THR A 135 21.60 -11.92 -16.74
CA THR A 135 20.76 -13.06 -17.14
C THR A 135 21.47 -13.89 -18.22
N LEU A 136 21.50 -15.20 -18.05
CA LEU A 136 22.05 -16.11 -19.06
C LEU A 136 21.00 -16.36 -20.13
N GLU A 137 21.35 -16.15 -21.40
CA GLU A 137 20.44 -16.29 -22.55
C GLU A 137 19.83 -17.69 -22.73
N GLN A 138 20.40 -18.71 -22.11
CA GLN A 138 19.92 -20.09 -22.12
C GLN A 138 19.40 -20.55 -20.74
N SER A 139 19.01 -19.62 -19.88
CA SER A 139 18.45 -19.99 -18.58
C SER A 139 17.05 -20.58 -18.76
N TYR A 140 16.81 -21.73 -18.13
CA TYR A 140 15.45 -22.26 -17.99
C TYR A 140 14.71 -21.34 -17.02
N GLU A 141 13.77 -20.55 -17.56
CA GLU A 141 12.84 -19.80 -16.73
C GLU A 141 11.77 -20.77 -16.23
N THR A 142 11.75 -20.96 -14.92
CA THR A 142 10.61 -21.61 -14.28
C THR A 142 9.68 -20.51 -13.79
N GLU A 143 8.55 -20.36 -14.47
CA GLU A 143 7.52 -19.43 -14.09
C GLU A 143 6.41 -20.15 -13.33
N LYS A 144 6.17 -19.75 -12.08
CA LYS A 144 4.94 -20.08 -11.38
C LYS A 144 4.00 -18.89 -11.53
N VAL A 145 2.92 -19.09 -12.28
CA VAL A 145 1.91 -18.06 -12.51
C VAL A 145 1.29 -17.61 -11.16
N PRO A 146 1.17 -16.30 -10.91
CA PRO A 146 0.49 -15.82 -9.71
C PRO A 146 -1.00 -16.21 -9.75
N LEU A 147 -1.54 -16.55 -8.57
CA LEU A 147 -2.96 -16.79 -8.40
C LEU A 147 -3.57 -15.60 -7.64
N GLU A 148 -4.59 -15.00 -8.23
CA GLU A 148 -5.31 -13.91 -7.60
C GLU A 148 -6.05 -14.39 -6.34
N GLY A 149 -6.15 -13.51 -5.34
CA GLY A 149 -6.95 -13.77 -4.15
C GLY A 149 -8.44 -13.74 -4.47
N SER A 150 -9.23 -14.37 -3.62
CA SER A 150 -10.69 -14.37 -3.72
C SER A 150 -11.28 -13.07 -3.16
N GLY A 151 -12.45 -12.67 -3.69
CA GLY A 151 -13.21 -11.55 -3.14
C GLY A 151 -14.13 -11.98 -1.98
N LEU A 152 -14.43 -11.04 -1.09
CA LEU A 152 -15.45 -11.20 -0.06
C LEU A 152 -16.72 -10.42 -0.42
N ARG A 153 -17.88 -11.08 -0.31
CA ARG A 153 -19.17 -10.42 -0.41
C ARG A 153 -19.81 -10.34 0.98
N LEU A 154 -20.05 -9.11 1.43
CA LEU A 154 -20.65 -8.84 2.72
C LEU A 154 -22.16 -8.76 2.63
N THR A 155 -22.86 -8.98 3.74
CA THR A 155 -24.30 -8.81 3.89
C THR A 155 -24.70 -7.34 4.20
N VAL A 156 -23.70 -6.47 4.34
CA VAL A 156 -23.90 -5.05 4.65
C VAL A 156 -24.66 -4.35 3.53
N ASP A 157 -25.69 -3.60 3.90
CA ASP A 157 -26.40 -2.69 3.02
C ASP A 157 -25.82 -1.28 3.17
N ALA A 158 -25.36 -0.70 2.05
CA ALA A 158 -24.69 0.58 2.06
C ALA A 158 -25.57 1.71 2.62
N ASN A 159 -26.88 1.72 2.30
CA ASN A 159 -27.77 2.77 2.78
C ASN A 159 -28.00 2.65 4.30
N ILE A 160 -28.19 1.43 4.79
CA ILE A 160 -28.39 1.20 6.24
C ILE A 160 -27.10 1.54 6.99
N GLN A 161 -25.94 1.22 6.43
CA GLN A 161 -24.64 1.56 6.99
C GLN A 161 -24.48 3.09 7.11
N HIS A 162 -24.74 3.85 6.04
CA HIS A 162 -24.70 5.32 6.08
C HIS A 162 -25.65 5.93 7.11
N TYR A 163 -26.89 5.39 7.22
CA TYR A 163 -27.82 5.86 8.23
C TYR A 163 -27.29 5.59 9.65
N LEU A 164 -26.70 4.42 9.87
CA LEU A 164 -26.12 4.08 11.17
C LEU A 164 -24.94 5.00 11.53
N GLU A 165 -24.02 5.22 10.60
CA GLU A 165 -22.86 6.09 10.82
C GLU A 165 -23.29 7.52 11.15
N ASN A 166 -24.18 8.10 10.36
CA ASN A 166 -24.74 9.43 10.62
C ASN A 166 -25.44 9.53 11.96
N ALA A 167 -26.22 8.49 12.35
CA ALA A 167 -26.92 8.47 13.62
C ALA A 167 -25.95 8.38 14.83
N LEU A 168 -24.87 7.60 14.70
CA LEU A 168 -23.83 7.50 15.72
C LEU A 168 -23.06 8.82 15.87
N ASP A 169 -22.70 9.44 14.77
CA ASP A 169 -22.00 10.74 14.79
C ASP A 169 -22.86 11.85 15.38
N TYR A 170 -24.15 11.86 15.04
CA TYR A 170 -25.10 12.78 15.64
C TYR A 170 -25.21 12.54 17.16
N ALA A 171 -25.39 11.30 17.58
CA ALA A 171 -25.54 10.95 18.99
C ALA A 171 -24.28 11.31 19.80
N VAL A 172 -23.10 11.07 19.27
CA VAL A 172 -21.84 11.43 19.93
C VAL A 172 -21.71 12.94 20.11
N LYS A 173 -22.06 13.72 19.09
CA LYS A 173 -22.00 15.18 19.13
C LYS A 173 -23.05 15.77 20.06
N GLU A 174 -24.30 15.34 19.96
CA GLU A 174 -25.43 15.87 20.73
C GLU A 174 -25.30 15.54 22.23
N HIS A 175 -24.90 14.33 22.54
CA HIS A 175 -24.81 13.85 23.92
C HIS A 175 -23.41 13.91 24.54
N HIS A 176 -22.47 14.55 23.84
CA HIS A 176 -21.08 14.73 24.31
C HIS A 176 -20.45 13.43 24.79
N VAL A 177 -20.60 12.35 24.03
CA VAL A 177 -20.05 11.04 24.39
C VAL A 177 -18.53 11.11 24.45
N ALA A 178 -17.96 10.82 25.63
CA ALA A 178 -16.56 11.09 25.94
C ALA A 178 -15.58 10.09 25.30
N ALA A 179 -16.05 8.92 24.84
CA ALA A 179 -15.15 7.89 24.32
C ALA A 179 -15.60 7.41 22.92
N ARG A 180 -16.44 6.40 22.87
CA ARG A 180 -16.85 5.78 21.61
C ARG A 180 -18.32 5.39 21.65
N ALA A 181 -18.97 5.39 20.49
CA ALA A 181 -20.26 4.76 20.28
C ALA A 181 -20.14 3.64 19.24
N VAL A 182 -20.91 2.59 19.42
CA VAL A 182 -20.95 1.43 18.52
C VAL A 182 -22.40 1.14 18.19
N GLY A 183 -22.66 0.83 16.93
CA GLY A 183 -23.98 0.43 16.47
C GLY A 183 -23.90 -0.82 15.60
N ILE A 184 -24.90 -1.69 15.73
CA ILE A 184 -25.07 -2.89 14.91
C ILE A 184 -26.54 -2.98 14.51
N VAL A 185 -26.76 -3.22 13.20
CA VAL A 185 -28.08 -3.49 12.65
C VAL A 185 -28.08 -4.90 12.06
N MET A 186 -29.01 -5.73 12.50
CA MET A 186 -29.09 -7.13 12.09
C MET A 186 -30.52 -7.47 11.66
N ASP A 187 -30.64 -8.26 10.62
CA ASP A 187 -31.93 -8.90 10.24
C ASP A 187 -32.22 -10.05 11.21
N VAL A 188 -33.29 -9.93 11.93
CA VAL A 188 -33.69 -10.92 12.96
C VAL A 188 -34.10 -12.27 12.40
N ASN A 189 -34.51 -12.32 11.12
CA ASN A 189 -34.99 -13.56 10.49
C ASN A 189 -33.83 -14.39 9.92
N THR A 190 -32.78 -13.72 9.42
CA THR A 190 -31.64 -14.38 8.75
C THR A 190 -30.39 -14.39 9.58
N GLY A 191 -30.28 -13.49 10.58
CA GLY A 191 -29.06 -13.25 11.35
C GLY A 191 -27.99 -12.46 10.56
N ALA A 192 -28.33 -11.95 9.36
CA ALA A 192 -27.40 -11.17 8.56
C ALA A 192 -27.11 -9.81 9.20
N VAL A 193 -25.85 -9.44 9.33
CA VAL A 193 -25.44 -8.10 9.76
C VAL A 193 -25.61 -7.16 8.56
N LEU A 194 -26.50 -6.19 8.68
CA LEU A 194 -26.81 -5.21 7.64
C LEU A 194 -25.99 -3.92 7.77
N ALA A 195 -25.61 -3.57 8.99
CA ALA A 195 -24.70 -2.46 9.26
C ALA A 195 -23.97 -2.66 10.58
N MET A 196 -22.75 -2.16 10.66
CA MET A 196 -21.94 -2.16 11.87
C MET A 196 -20.94 -1.01 11.81
N SER A 197 -20.94 -0.11 12.80
CA SER A 197 -20.04 1.02 12.84
C SER A 197 -19.59 1.37 14.25
N THR A 198 -18.46 2.03 14.33
CA THR A 198 -17.87 2.62 15.53
C THR A 198 -17.48 4.05 15.25
N THR A 199 -17.85 5.00 16.10
CA THR A 199 -17.41 6.38 16.00
C THR A 199 -16.54 6.76 17.22
N PRO A 200 -15.41 7.52 17.04
CA PRO A 200 -14.92 8.06 15.80
C PRO A 200 -14.37 6.99 14.85
N ALA A 201 -14.58 7.19 13.55
CA ALA A 201 -14.04 6.36 12.49
C ALA A 201 -12.60 6.78 12.13
N TYR A 202 -11.96 6.02 11.26
CA TYR A 202 -10.64 6.34 10.71
C TYR A 202 -10.62 6.02 9.20
N ASP A 203 -9.72 6.66 8.44
CA ASP A 203 -9.53 6.32 7.04
C ASP A 203 -8.56 5.13 6.89
N PRO A 204 -9.01 3.97 6.37
CA PRO A 204 -8.16 2.81 6.14
C PRO A 204 -7.02 3.07 5.14
N ASN A 205 -7.15 4.08 4.27
CA ASN A 205 -6.09 4.51 3.36
C ASN A 205 -4.95 5.22 4.11
N GLN A 206 -5.25 5.80 5.30
CA GLN A 206 -4.30 6.52 6.15
C GLN A 206 -4.38 6.05 7.61
N PRO A 207 -4.20 4.76 7.90
CA PRO A 207 -4.52 4.18 9.22
C PRO A 207 -3.65 4.68 10.37
N ARG A 208 -2.56 5.38 10.07
CA ARG A 208 -1.66 5.97 11.09
C ARG A 208 -2.01 7.40 11.48
N VAL A 209 -2.94 8.01 10.77
CA VAL A 209 -3.40 9.37 11.08
C VAL A 209 -4.54 9.27 12.08
N ILE A 210 -4.33 9.80 13.27
CA ILE A 210 -5.36 9.92 14.29
C ILE A 210 -5.88 11.35 14.24
N TYR A 211 -7.08 11.53 13.71
CA TYR A 211 -7.70 12.85 13.49
C TYR A 211 -8.14 13.52 14.79
N ASP A 212 -8.45 12.74 15.83
CA ASP A 212 -8.82 13.26 17.14
C ASP A 212 -7.73 13.02 18.18
N ALA A 213 -7.25 14.10 18.79
CA ALA A 213 -6.28 14.03 19.88
C ALA A 213 -6.83 13.30 21.12
N ALA A 214 -8.15 13.26 21.33
CA ALA A 214 -8.81 12.52 22.41
C ALA A 214 -8.76 10.99 22.19
N ALA A 215 -8.68 10.53 20.95
CA ALA A 215 -8.55 9.12 20.62
C ALA A 215 -7.15 8.54 20.89
N ARG A 216 -6.18 9.39 21.27
CA ARG A 216 -4.79 9.01 21.57
C ARG A 216 -4.55 8.56 23.02
N LYS A 217 -5.57 8.62 23.89
CA LYS A 217 -5.42 8.31 25.32
C LYS A 217 -5.96 6.92 25.66
#